data_59998405547cf83648656ee24130005f
#
_entry.id   59998405547cf83648656ee24130005f
#
_cell.length_a   1.000
_cell.length_b   1.000
_cell.length_c   1.000
_cell.angle_alpha   90.00
_cell.angle_beta   90.00
_cell.angle_gamma   90.00
#
_symmetry.space_group_name_H-M   'P 1'
#
loop_
_entity.id
_entity.type
_entity.pdbx_description
1 polymer ?
#
loop_
_entity_poly.entity_id
_entity_poly.type
_entity_poly.pdbx_seq_one_letter_code
_entity_poly.pdbx_strand_id
1 'polypeptide(L)'
;VSEPHLFKVQGGDVDMAALVNSWLPDQKQLHNAVRSATRKTLRWARALAVREIRAETGLPAAILRDRIILRLTNNKDRARLFFGLRPVPATRLHPRQGKAGVKTKGGGLLSSAFLVDLGAYDGVFKRVGKERYPLAYQRVFFHKQAERVIRGTIMPGWRDVYLKNLEQELRWRTR
;
A
#
# COMPACT_ATOMS: atom_id res chain seq x y z
N VAL A 1 -20.01 -2.18 -8.98
CA VAL A 1 -19.12 -1.08 -8.55
C VAL A 1 -18.57 -1.47 -7.19
N SER A 2 -17.36 -2.04 -7.14
CA SER A 2 -16.75 -2.48 -5.88
C SER A 2 -16.23 -1.25 -5.14
N GLU A 3 -16.70 -1.05 -3.91
CA GLU A 3 -16.21 0.01 -3.03
C GLU A 3 -14.71 -0.15 -2.75
N PRO A 4 -13.96 0.95 -2.60
CA PRO A 4 -12.56 0.89 -2.21
C PRO A 4 -12.46 0.35 -0.78
N HIS A 5 -11.81 -0.81 -0.61
CA HIS A 5 -11.52 -1.35 0.72
C HIS A 5 -10.62 -0.38 1.48
N LEU A 6 -11.19 0.31 2.45
CA LEU A 6 -10.54 1.26 3.33
C LEU A 6 -10.13 0.53 4.60
N PHE A 7 -8.84 0.26 4.77
CA PHE A 7 -8.32 -0.20 6.07
C PHE A 7 -8.01 1.01 6.94
N LYS A 8 -8.82 1.23 7.97
CA LYS A 8 -8.51 2.14 9.07
C LYS A 8 -7.72 1.38 10.12
N VAL A 9 -6.46 1.71 10.32
CA VAL A 9 -5.73 1.30 11.53
C VAL A 9 -6.10 2.32 12.61
N GLN A 10 -7.08 1.98 13.45
CA GLN A 10 -7.32 2.71 14.70
C GLN A 10 -6.38 2.11 15.75
N GLY A 11 -5.59 2.97 16.41
CA GLY A 11 -4.79 2.58 17.56
C GLY A 11 -5.73 2.01 18.63
N GLY A 12 -5.50 0.75 19.00
CA GLY A 12 -6.25 0.13 20.08
C GLY A 12 -5.98 0.86 21.40
N ASP A 13 -6.98 0.85 22.28
CA ASP A 13 -6.92 1.38 23.63
C ASP A 13 -5.86 0.62 24.46
N VAL A 14 -4.64 1.11 24.40
CA VAL A 14 -3.69 0.89 25.47
C VAL A 14 -3.92 2.08 26.40
N ASP A 15 -4.07 1.84 27.69
CA ASP A 15 -4.20 2.89 28.69
C ASP A 15 -2.89 3.67 28.78
N MET A 16 -2.66 4.44 27.71
CA MET A 16 -1.49 5.26 27.48
C MET A 16 -1.47 6.46 28.42
N ALA A 17 -2.63 6.84 28.96
CA ALA A 17 -2.74 7.96 29.88
C ALA A 17 -2.04 7.65 31.22
N ALA A 18 -2.17 6.44 31.72
CA ALA A 18 -1.52 6.03 32.98
C ALA A 18 0.01 5.94 32.84
N LEU A 19 0.50 5.38 31.73
CA LEU A 19 1.94 5.31 31.41
C LEU A 19 2.56 6.70 31.21
N VAL A 20 1.79 7.58 30.65
CA VAL A 20 2.22 8.93 30.25
C VAL A 20 2.27 9.89 31.41
N ASN A 21 1.26 9.87 32.30
CA ASN A 21 1.19 10.74 33.48
C ASN A 21 2.33 10.47 34.48
N SER A 22 2.94 9.26 34.42
CA SER A 22 4.06 8.93 35.29
C SER A 22 5.45 9.34 34.74
N TRP A 23 5.57 9.67 33.45
CA TRP A 23 6.86 9.80 32.78
C TRP A 23 7.19 11.16 32.16
N LEU A 24 6.20 12.04 31.96
CA LEU A 24 6.45 13.30 31.28
C LEU A 24 5.86 14.50 32.02
N PRO A 25 6.68 15.47 32.39
CA PRO A 25 6.23 16.73 33.00
C PRO A 25 5.56 17.67 31.98
N ASP A 26 5.67 17.44 30.67
CA ASP A 26 5.14 18.34 29.64
C ASP A 26 4.27 17.60 28.62
N GLN A 27 2.97 17.93 28.63
CA GLN A 27 1.96 17.41 27.70
C GLN A 27 2.33 17.64 26.21
N LYS A 28 3.03 18.72 25.89
CA LYS A 28 3.48 19.06 24.55
C LYS A 28 4.56 18.08 24.05
N GLN A 29 5.49 17.70 24.93
CA GLN A 29 6.55 16.74 24.60
C GLN A 29 5.97 15.36 24.31
N LEU A 30 5.01 14.91 25.12
CA LEU A 30 4.29 13.68 24.87
C LEU A 30 3.60 13.67 23.51
N HIS A 31 2.82 14.70 23.23
CA HIS A 31 2.13 14.84 21.96
C HIS A 31 3.09 14.75 20.76
N ASN A 32 4.24 15.40 20.86
CA ASN A 32 5.29 15.33 19.86
C ASN A 32 5.90 13.93 19.75
N ALA A 33 6.07 13.20 20.86
CA ALA A 33 6.57 11.83 20.87
C ALA A 33 5.60 10.88 20.14
N VAL A 34 4.32 10.91 20.49
CA VAL A 34 3.25 10.14 19.86
C VAL A 34 3.19 10.41 18.35
N ARG A 35 3.25 11.67 17.94
CA ARG A 35 3.24 12.08 16.54
C ARG A 35 4.43 11.54 15.77
N SER A 36 5.63 11.62 16.35
CA SER A 36 6.85 11.12 15.75
C SER A 36 6.83 9.59 15.63
N ALA A 37 6.44 8.89 16.70
CA ALA A 37 6.30 7.44 16.73
C ALA A 37 5.30 6.94 15.69
N THR A 38 4.12 7.55 15.62
CA THR A 38 3.09 7.23 14.61
C THR A 38 3.64 7.39 13.19
N ARG A 39 4.33 8.49 12.91
CA ARG A 39 4.93 8.76 11.61
C ARG A 39 6.00 7.74 11.23
N LYS A 40 6.88 7.37 12.18
CA LYS A 40 7.91 6.35 11.98
C LYS A 40 7.29 4.98 11.70
N THR A 41 6.30 4.58 12.49
CA THR A 41 5.60 3.30 12.34
C THR A 41 4.90 3.18 10.99
N LEU A 42 4.20 4.23 10.56
CA LEU A 42 3.52 4.19 9.25
C LEU A 42 4.48 4.22 8.06
N ARG A 43 5.65 4.86 8.20
CA ARG A 43 6.71 4.77 7.18
C ARG A 43 7.27 3.34 7.09
N TRP A 44 7.49 2.70 8.23
CA TRP A 44 7.89 1.30 8.30
C TRP A 44 6.83 0.40 7.64
N ALA A 45 5.55 0.54 8.03
CA ALA A 45 4.46 -0.24 7.46
C ALA A 45 4.35 -0.06 5.94
N ARG A 46 4.50 1.17 5.44
CA ARG A 46 4.53 1.46 4.01
C ARG A 46 5.69 0.76 3.29
N ALA A 47 6.89 0.86 3.86
CA ALA A 47 8.08 0.24 3.27
C ALA A 47 7.96 -1.29 3.23
N LEU A 48 7.49 -1.88 4.34
CA LEU A 48 7.23 -3.31 4.45
C LEU A 48 6.17 -3.76 3.44
N ALA A 49 5.05 -3.05 3.35
CA ALA A 49 3.99 -3.35 2.38
C ALA A 49 4.49 -3.34 0.93
N VAL A 50 5.25 -2.32 0.54
CA VAL A 50 5.83 -2.26 -0.81
C VAL A 50 6.75 -3.45 -1.08
N ARG A 51 7.60 -3.81 -0.10
CA ARG A 51 8.55 -4.91 -0.23
C ARG A 51 7.83 -6.26 -0.39
N GLU A 52 6.92 -6.57 0.52
CA GLU A 52 6.25 -7.88 0.57
C GLU A 52 5.25 -8.05 -0.59
N ILE A 53 4.44 -7.02 -0.90
CA ILE A 53 3.53 -7.07 -2.05
C ILE A 53 4.32 -7.21 -3.36
N ARG A 54 5.47 -6.53 -3.47
CA ARG A 54 6.35 -6.71 -4.63
C ARG A 54 6.90 -8.12 -4.73
N ALA A 55 7.30 -8.73 -3.62
CA ALA A 55 7.82 -10.10 -3.57
C ALA A 55 6.76 -11.10 -4.03
N GLU A 56 5.51 -10.95 -3.57
CA GLU A 56 4.41 -11.85 -3.96
C GLU A 56 3.89 -11.62 -5.40
N THR A 57 3.89 -10.39 -5.87
CA THR A 57 3.23 -10.03 -7.15
C THR A 57 4.18 -9.75 -8.29
N GLY A 58 5.46 -9.47 -8.01
CA GLY A 58 6.42 -9.00 -8.99
C GLY A 58 6.15 -7.59 -9.53
N LEU A 59 5.13 -6.89 -9.04
CA LEU A 59 4.77 -5.54 -9.49
C LEU A 59 5.91 -4.55 -9.24
N PRO A 60 6.12 -3.57 -10.13
CA PRO A 60 7.12 -2.52 -9.92
C PRO A 60 6.87 -1.73 -8.63
N ALA A 61 7.93 -1.50 -7.84
CA ALA A 61 7.83 -0.77 -6.59
C ALA A 61 7.29 0.66 -6.76
N ALA A 62 7.57 1.31 -7.88
CA ALA A 62 7.04 2.64 -8.19
C ALA A 62 5.50 2.65 -8.18
N ILE A 63 4.89 1.70 -8.88
CA ILE A 63 3.42 1.56 -8.94
C ILE A 63 2.83 1.31 -7.55
N LEU A 64 3.49 0.47 -6.74
CA LEU A 64 3.04 0.19 -5.38
C LEU A 64 3.17 1.43 -4.47
N ARG A 65 4.25 2.20 -4.60
CA ARG A 65 4.45 3.45 -3.84
C ARG A 65 3.40 4.51 -4.16
N ASP A 66 2.97 4.61 -5.42
CA ASP A 66 1.89 5.51 -5.84
C ASP A 66 0.54 5.13 -5.23
N ARG A 67 0.35 3.86 -4.92
CA ARG A 67 -0.92 3.31 -4.41
C ARG A 67 -0.97 3.17 -2.89
N ILE A 68 0.19 3.11 -2.23
CA ILE A 68 0.29 3.03 -0.77
C ILE A 68 0.66 4.42 -0.25
N ILE A 69 -0.35 5.19 0.13
CA ILE A 69 -0.21 6.61 0.45
C ILE A 69 -0.33 6.82 1.95
N LEU A 70 0.71 7.44 2.52
CA LEU A 70 0.68 7.92 3.90
C LEU A 70 0.05 9.31 3.93
N ARG A 71 -1.06 9.46 4.64
CA ARG A 71 -1.73 10.74 4.88
C ARG A 71 -1.68 11.08 6.37
N LEU A 72 -1.13 12.25 6.67
CA LEU A 72 -1.18 12.84 8.00
C LEU A 72 -2.40 13.74 8.08
N THR A 73 -3.22 13.58 9.10
CA THR A 73 -4.39 14.44 9.30
C THR A 73 -3.95 15.77 9.92
N ASN A 74 -4.64 16.86 9.60
CA ASN A 74 -4.32 18.22 10.08
C ASN A 74 -4.33 18.33 11.62
N ASN A 75 -5.13 17.54 12.31
CA ASN A 75 -5.15 17.44 13.80
C ASN A 75 -3.98 16.65 14.39
N LYS A 76 -2.89 16.50 13.65
CA LYS A 76 -1.55 16.04 14.08
C LYS A 76 -1.48 14.68 14.80
N ASP A 77 -2.59 14.19 15.38
CA ASP A 77 -2.67 12.99 16.23
C ASP A 77 -3.11 11.74 15.48
N ARG A 78 -3.63 11.91 14.28
CA ARG A 78 -4.09 10.81 13.44
C ARG A 78 -3.33 10.77 12.15
N ALA A 79 -2.86 9.58 11.81
CA ALA A 79 -2.27 9.32 10.51
C ALA A 79 -2.94 8.09 9.90
N ARG A 80 -3.04 8.07 8.58
CA ARG A 80 -3.68 6.99 7.83
C ARG A 80 -2.73 6.47 6.77
N LEU A 81 -2.63 5.15 6.67
CA LEU A 81 -2.00 4.48 5.56
C LEU A 81 -3.10 3.95 4.63
N PHE A 82 -3.19 4.53 3.45
CA PHE A 82 -4.17 4.17 2.44
C PHE A 82 -3.57 3.17 1.45
N PHE A 83 -4.30 2.07 1.20
CA PHE A 83 -3.93 1.05 0.22
C PHE A 83 -4.89 1.10 -0.96
N GLY A 84 -4.42 1.55 -2.11
CA GLY A 84 -5.17 1.57 -3.36
C GLY A 84 -5.12 0.23 -4.07
N LEU A 85 -6.04 -0.67 -3.80
CA LEU A 85 -6.07 -2.05 -4.31
C LEU A 85 -6.75 -2.21 -5.68
N ARG A 86 -7.06 -1.12 -6.38
CA ARG A 86 -7.63 -1.19 -7.74
C ARG A 86 -6.66 -1.87 -8.71
N PRO A 87 -7.17 -2.65 -9.66
CA PRO A 87 -6.33 -3.31 -10.67
C PRO A 87 -5.44 -2.34 -11.40
N VAL A 88 -4.23 -2.79 -11.73
CA VAL A 88 -3.25 -2.00 -12.49
C VAL A 88 -3.48 -2.20 -13.98
N PRO A 89 -3.66 -1.15 -14.78
CA PRO A 89 -3.66 -1.26 -16.24
C PRO A 89 -2.40 -1.94 -16.75
N ALA A 90 -2.54 -2.91 -17.65
CA ALA A 90 -1.41 -3.65 -18.18
C ALA A 90 -0.40 -2.75 -18.93
N THR A 91 -0.86 -1.63 -19.48
CA THR A 91 -0.03 -0.60 -20.12
C THR A 91 1.01 -0.01 -19.18
N ARG A 92 0.70 0.16 -17.89
CA ARG A 92 1.65 0.68 -16.89
C ARG A 92 2.72 -0.32 -16.45
N LEU A 93 2.65 -1.57 -16.94
CA LEU A 93 3.52 -2.68 -16.55
C LEU A 93 4.56 -3.01 -17.62
N HIS A 94 4.96 -2.05 -18.43
CA HIS A 94 5.92 -2.21 -19.51
C HIS A 94 5.57 -3.43 -20.41
N PRO A 95 4.40 -3.42 -21.07
CA PRO A 95 3.93 -4.54 -21.86
C PRO A 95 4.84 -4.77 -23.08
N ARG A 96 5.06 -6.04 -23.41
CA ARG A 96 5.78 -6.45 -24.62
C ARG A 96 4.96 -7.48 -25.37
N GLN A 97 4.73 -7.24 -26.67
CA GLN A 97 4.02 -8.18 -27.52
C GLN A 97 4.90 -9.39 -27.81
N GLY A 98 4.32 -10.59 -27.66
CA GLY A 98 4.92 -11.86 -28.05
C GLY A 98 3.94 -12.72 -28.85
N LYS A 99 4.40 -13.87 -29.34
CA LYS A 99 3.57 -14.80 -30.15
C LYS A 99 2.34 -15.33 -29.37
N ALA A 100 2.49 -15.60 -28.06
CA ALA A 100 1.43 -16.17 -27.22
C ALA A 100 0.54 -15.11 -26.53
N GLY A 101 0.85 -13.81 -26.68
CA GLY A 101 0.16 -12.71 -26.03
C GLY A 101 1.08 -11.61 -25.58
N VAL A 102 0.68 -10.85 -24.58
CA VAL A 102 1.44 -9.71 -24.02
C VAL A 102 2.07 -10.08 -22.70
N LYS A 103 3.40 -9.99 -22.60
CA LYS A 103 4.15 -10.18 -21.38
C LYS A 103 4.26 -8.84 -20.64
N THR A 104 3.96 -8.84 -19.35
CA THR A 104 4.01 -7.64 -18.49
C THR A 104 4.93 -7.84 -17.30
N LYS A 105 5.54 -6.77 -16.80
CA LYS A 105 6.39 -6.81 -15.61
C LYS A 105 5.53 -6.94 -14.36
N GLY A 106 5.57 -8.13 -13.72
CA GLY A 106 4.78 -8.43 -12.51
C GLY A 106 3.36 -8.94 -12.77
N GLY A 107 2.85 -8.87 -14.00
CA GLY A 107 1.54 -9.45 -14.37
C GLY A 107 1.65 -10.75 -15.14
N GLY A 108 2.87 -11.22 -15.41
CA GLY A 108 3.08 -12.44 -16.17
C GLY A 108 2.68 -12.30 -17.65
N LEU A 109 2.28 -13.45 -18.25
CA LEU A 109 1.81 -13.54 -19.62
C LEU A 109 0.29 -13.38 -19.66
N LEU A 110 -0.18 -12.36 -20.37
CA LEU A 110 -1.60 -12.16 -20.70
C LEU A 110 -1.88 -12.90 -22.03
N SER A 111 -2.31 -14.14 -21.92
CA SER A 111 -2.54 -15.01 -23.07
C SER A 111 -3.59 -14.45 -24.00
N SER A 112 -3.33 -14.52 -25.32
CA SER A 112 -4.21 -14.02 -26.37
C SER A 112 -4.51 -12.53 -26.30
N ALA A 113 -3.75 -11.78 -25.49
CA ALA A 113 -3.81 -10.32 -25.46
C ALA A 113 -2.90 -9.73 -26.56
N PHE A 114 -3.22 -8.52 -26.99
CA PHE A 114 -2.45 -7.79 -27.98
C PHE A 114 -2.34 -6.31 -27.59
N LEU A 115 -1.23 -5.71 -28.00
CA LEU A 115 -0.97 -4.28 -27.86
C LEU A 115 -1.67 -3.54 -28.99
N VAL A 116 -2.33 -2.44 -28.63
CA VAL A 116 -2.83 -1.43 -29.57
C VAL A 116 -2.08 -0.16 -29.27
N ASP A 117 -1.37 0.35 -30.25
CA ASP A 117 -0.65 1.63 -30.21
C ASP A 117 -1.23 2.50 -31.34
N LEU A 118 -2.21 3.30 -30.98
CA LEU A 118 -2.88 4.25 -31.87
C LEU A 118 -2.73 5.69 -31.36
N GLY A 119 -1.62 6.00 -30.71
CA GLY A 119 -1.32 7.30 -30.14
C GLY A 119 -2.22 7.62 -28.94
N ALA A 120 -3.41 8.17 -29.16
CA ALA A 120 -4.34 8.51 -28.08
C ALA A 120 -5.02 7.28 -27.42
N TYR A 121 -4.93 6.10 -28.02
CA TYR A 121 -5.61 4.85 -27.59
C TYR A 121 -4.63 3.72 -27.35
N ASP A 122 -3.59 3.95 -26.60
CA ASP A 122 -2.65 2.90 -26.21
C ASP A 122 -3.30 1.96 -25.19
N GLY A 123 -3.27 0.67 -25.49
CA GLY A 123 -3.89 -0.31 -24.61
C GLY A 123 -3.43 -1.74 -24.81
N VAL A 124 -3.61 -2.55 -23.78
CA VAL A 124 -3.53 -3.99 -23.88
C VAL A 124 -4.93 -4.54 -23.86
N PHE A 125 -5.32 -5.21 -24.94
CA PHE A 125 -6.66 -5.71 -25.12
C PHE A 125 -6.65 -7.23 -25.35
N LYS A 126 -7.78 -7.86 -25.07
CA LYS A 126 -8.06 -9.24 -25.41
C LYS A 126 -9.45 -9.31 -26.04
N ARG A 127 -9.63 -10.14 -27.07
CA ARG A 127 -10.94 -10.42 -27.63
C ARG A 127 -11.77 -11.24 -26.65
N VAL A 128 -13.05 -10.89 -26.46
CA VAL A 128 -13.94 -11.62 -25.57
C VAL A 128 -14.43 -12.92 -26.20
N GLY A 129 -14.49 -13.00 -27.53
CA GLY A 129 -14.88 -14.16 -28.27
C GLY A 129 -14.00 -14.38 -29.53
N LYS A 130 -14.53 -15.06 -30.52
CA LYS A 130 -13.88 -15.25 -31.83
C LYS A 130 -14.01 -14.03 -32.73
N GLU A 131 -15.03 -13.21 -32.49
CA GLU A 131 -15.32 -12.02 -33.27
C GLU A 131 -14.28 -10.90 -33.05
N ARG A 132 -14.25 -9.93 -34.01
CA ARG A 132 -13.38 -8.76 -33.92
C ARG A 132 -13.66 -7.90 -32.67
N TYR A 133 -14.90 -7.78 -32.28
CA TYR A 133 -15.41 -7.07 -31.12
C TYR A 133 -16.36 -7.96 -30.29
N PRO A 134 -16.57 -7.69 -28.97
CA PRO A 134 -15.97 -6.65 -28.16
C PRO A 134 -14.53 -6.96 -27.69
N LEU A 135 -13.79 -5.88 -27.38
CA LEU A 135 -12.44 -5.96 -26.83
C LEU A 135 -12.48 -5.68 -25.33
N ALA A 136 -11.82 -6.52 -24.54
CA ALA A 136 -11.66 -6.34 -23.10
C ALA A 136 -10.31 -5.73 -22.77
N TYR A 137 -10.28 -4.57 -22.14
CA TYR A 137 -9.08 -3.92 -21.65
C TYR A 137 -8.44 -4.71 -20.52
N GLN A 138 -7.17 -5.03 -20.65
CA GLN A 138 -6.47 -5.90 -19.72
C GLN A 138 -5.92 -5.15 -18.52
N ARG A 139 -6.17 -5.69 -17.34
CA ARG A 139 -5.70 -5.17 -16.04
C ARG A 139 -5.15 -6.31 -15.21
N VAL A 140 -4.15 -6.03 -14.39
CA VAL A 140 -3.55 -6.98 -13.46
C VAL A 140 -4.15 -6.77 -12.07
N PHE A 141 -4.73 -7.82 -11.53
CA PHE A 141 -5.33 -7.85 -10.20
C PHE A 141 -4.27 -8.30 -9.18
N PHE A 142 -4.19 -7.63 -8.06
CA PHE A 142 -3.24 -7.94 -6.98
C PHE A 142 -3.85 -7.78 -5.59
N HIS A 143 -5.15 -7.50 -5.49
CA HIS A 143 -5.82 -7.22 -4.22
C HIS A 143 -5.72 -8.37 -3.22
N LYS A 144 -5.91 -9.64 -3.66
CA LYS A 144 -5.84 -10.82 -2.79
C LYS A 144 -4.46 -10.98 -2.14
N GLN A 145 -3.40 -10.81 -2.92
CA GLN A 145 -2.02 -10.87 -2.43
C GLN A 145 -1.74 -9.70 -1.47
N ALA A 146 -2.15 -8.50 -1.83
CA ALA A 146 -1.99 -7.32 -1.00
C ALA A 146 -2.74 -7.47 0.34
N GLU A 147 -3.98 -7.96 0.34
CA GLU A 147 -4.73 -8.24 1.58
C GLU A 147 -4.04 -9.28 2.45
N ARG A 148 -3.52 -10.35 1.86
CA ARG A 148 -2.76 -11.37 2.60
C ARG A 148 -1.57 -10.77 3.32
N VAL A 149 -0.78 -9.95 2.63
CA VAL A 149 0.38 -9.25 3.21
C VAL A 149 -0.06 -8.29 4.33
N ILE A 150 -1.10 -7.50 4.09
CA ILE A 150 -1.60 -6.55 5.09
C ILE A 150 -2.03 -7.28 6.36
N ARG A 151 -2.86 -8.30 6.24
CA ARG A 151 -3.40 -9.06 7.37
C ARG A 151 -2.37 -9.95 8.04
N GLY A 152 -1.51 -10.62 7.25
CA GLY A 152 -0.55 -11.61 7.77
C GLY A 152 0.76 -11.03 8.27
N THR A 153 1.19 -9.89 7.73
CA THR A 153 2.53 -9.35 8.03
C THR A 153 2.48 -7.97 8.70
N ILE A 154 1.64 -7.07 8.19
CA ILE A 154 1.64 -5.69 8.68
C ILE A 154 0.82 -5.55 9.95
N MET A 155 -0.42 -6.08 9.95
CA MET A 155 -1.34 -5.96 11.09
C MET A 155 -0.83 -6.61 12.37
N PRO A 156 -0.17 -7.77 12.37
CA PRO A 156 0.38 -8.34 13.60
C PRO A 156 1.55 -7.54 14.17
N GLY A 157 2.44 -7.01 13.31
CA GLY A 157 3.70 -6.39 13.76
C GLY A 157 3.62 -4.89 14.07
N TRP A 158 2.56 -4.19 13.65
CA TRP A 158 2.54 -2.72 13.75
C TRP A 158 2.56 -2.21 15.19
N ARG A 159 1.91 -2.93 16.11
CA ARG A 159 1.81 -2.54 17.53
C ARG A 159 3.18 -2.52 18.20
N ASP A 160 3.95 -3.59 18.01
CA ASP A 160 5.27 -3.71 18.63
C ASP A 160 6.23 -2.66 18.08
N VAL A 161 6.18 -2.41 16.77
CA VAL A 161 6.96 -1.37 16.13
C VAL A 161 6.53 0.03 16.62
N TYR A 162 5.25 0.25 16.85
CA TYR A 162 4.75 1.51 17.40
C TYR A 162 5.25 1.74 18.82
N LEU A 163 5.13 0.74 19.69
CA LEU A 163 5.57 0.83 21.08
C LEU A 163 7.07 1.07 21.16
N LYS A 164 7.87 0.34 20.39
CA LYS A 164 9.32 0.57 20.29
C LYS A 164 9.65 1.99 19.84
N ASN A 165 8.99 2.49 18.81
CA ASN A 165 9.21 3.85 18.33
C ASN A 165 8.79 4.89 19.37
N LEU A 166 7.69 4.67 20.08
CA LEU A 166 7.20 5.56 21.12
C LEU A 166 8.17 5.63 22.29
N GLU A 167 8.61 4.49 22.79
CA GLU A 167 9.63 4.40 23.85
C GLU A 167 10.90 5.15 23.49
N GLN A 168 11.40 4.96 22.25
CA GLN A 168 12.58 5.67 21.76
C GLN A 168 12.36 7.19 21.73
N GLU A 169 11.20 7.66 21.29
CA GLU A 169 10.87 9.07 21.22
C GLU A 169 10.71 9.70 22.61
N LEU A 170 10.17 8.93 23.56
CA LEU A 170 10.05 9.36 24.95
C LEU A 170 11.42 9.50 25.60
N ARG A 171 12.25 8.46 25.53
CA ARG A 171 13.64 8.47 26.06
C ARG A 171 14.48 9.63 25.51
N TRP A 172 14.27 9.98 24.24
CA TRP A 172 15.01 11.09 23.63
C TRP A 172 14.58 12.46 24.16
N ARG A 173 13.31 12.63 24.54
CA ARG A 173 12.76 13.90 25.03
C ARG A 173 12.89 14.09 26.54
N THR A 174 13.16 13.02 27.27
CA THR A 174 13.34 13.06 28.74
C THR A 174 14.83 13.15 29.15
N ARG A 175 15.74 13.23 28.18
CA ARG A 175 17.16 13.55 28.41
C ARG A 175 17.37 15.06 28.40
#